data_8d4e8cce73335b0439c27f668c5ce173
#
_entry.id   8d4e8cce73335b0439c27f668c5ce173
#
_cell.length_a   1.000
_cell.length_b   1.000
_cell.length_c   1.000
_cell.angle_alpha   90.00
_cell.angle_beta   90.00
_cell.angle_gamma   90.00
#
_symmetry.space_group_name_H-M   'P 1'
#
loop_
_entity.id
_entity.type
_entity.pdbx_description
1 polymer ?
#
loop_
_entity_poly.entity_id
_entity_poly.type
_entity_poly.pdbx_seq_one_letter_code
_entity_poly.pdbx_strand_id
1 'polypeptide(L)'
;TAQYVDIPPEVLDVYRLWRPSPLYRAHRLEAALGTPARIYYKYEGVSPAGSHKPNTSVPQAFYNAKAGIKKLTTETGAGQWGTSLAFACAQFGLECEVWQVRASYDSKPYRRLMMETFGGVVHPSPSELTAAGRAILAEHPDSPGSLGIAISEAVEVAAQSESTNYALGSVLNHVLMHQTIIGEEALRQLAKIEETPDLIVGCTGGGSNFAGLSFPFLREKLAGRMSPVIRAVEPASCPSLTQGTYAYDFGDTAGMTPLMKMHTLGHDFIPDPIHAGGLRYHGMSPLISHIYESGLIEAAVSYTHLRAHETDSYLVCRLLLE
;
A
#
# COMPACT_ATOMS: atom_id res chain seq x y z
N THR A 1 23.84 12.20 -0.27
CA THR A 1 22.66 11.38 0.17
C THR A 1 23.19 10.03 0.62
N ALA A 2 22.75 9.56 1.81
CA ALA A 2 23.13 8.26 2.33
C ALA A 2 22.49 7.15 1.48
N GLN A 3 23.22 6.06 1.22
CA GLN A 3 22.71 4.90 0.49
C GLN A 3 21.66 4.12 1.32
N TYR A 4 21.82 4.14 2.64
CA TYR A 4 20.93 3.51 3.61
C TYR A 4 20.53 4.52 4.67
N VAL A 5 19.34 4.32 5.24
CA VAL A 5 18.82 5.07 6.37
C VAL A 5 18.67 4.10 7.53
N ASP A 6 19.24 4.46 8.68
CA ASP A 6 19.14 3.63 9.88
C ASP A 6 17.70 3.60 10.40
N ILE A 7 17.24 2.41 10.77
CA ILE A 7 15.93 2.24 11.38
C ILE A 7 16.08 2.47 12.90
N PRO A 8 15.27 3.35 13.52
CA PRO A 8 15.30 3.59 14.95
C PRO A 8 15.17 2.30 15.77
N PRO A 9 15.88 2.16 16.91
CA PRO A 9 15.79 0.96 17.75
C PRO A 9 14.37 0.60 18.16
N GLU A 10 13.54 1.58 18.50
CA GLU A 10 12.15 1.38 18.91
C GLU A 10 11.28 0.82 17.76
N VAL A 11 11.55 1.23 16.54
CA VAL A 11 10.90 0.67 15.34
C VAL A 11 11.38 -0.76 15.08
N LEU A 12 12.68 -1.03 15.25
CA LEU A 12 13.26 -2.37 15.12
C LEU A 12 12.67 -3.33 16.16
N ASP A 13 12.42 -2.88 17.39
CA ASP A 13 11.81 -3.70 18.44
C ASP A 13 10.41 -4.18 18.04
N VAL A 14 9.60 -3.29 17.44
CA VAL A 14 8.29 -3.68 16.91
C VAL A 14 8.44 -4.60 15.68
N TYR A 15 9.39 -4.32 14.78
CA TYR A 15 9.63 -5.15 13.60
C TYR A 15 10.04 -6.59 13.94
N ARG A 16 10.73 -6.85 15.04
CA ARG A 16 11.11 -8.19 15.51
C ARG A 16 9.92 -9.14 15.69
N LEU A 17 8.69 -8.62 15.82
CA LEU A 17 7.48 -9.44 15.93
C LEU A 17 7.21 -10.27 14.66
N TRP A 18 7.70 -9.85 13.48
CA TRP A 18 7.45 -10.58 12.21
C TRP A 18 8.60 -10.56 11.22
N ARG A 19 9.65 -9.75 11.45
CA ARG A 19 10.77 -9.66 10.51
C ARG A 19 11.99 -10.44 11.00
N PRO A 20 12.82 -11.00 10.09
CA PRO A 20 12.64 -10.96 8.62
C PRO A 20 11.44 -11.78 8.15
N SER A 21 10.67 -11.23 7.20
CA SER A 21 9.57 -12.01 6.61
C SER A 21 10.11 -13.13 5.72
N PRO A 22 9.40 -14.26 5.58
CA PRO A 22 9.91 -15.40 4.84
C PRO A 22 9.95 -15.16 3.32
N LEU A 23 10.94 -15.76 2.66
CA LEU A 23 11.00 -15.96 1.23
C LEU A 23 10.82 -17.46 0.97
N TYR A 24 9.72 -17.83 0.32
CA TYR A 24 9.39 -19.21 0.02
C TYR A 24 9.56 -19.53 -1.45
N ARG A 25 9.97 -20.75 -1.75
CA ARG A 25 9.90 -21.30 -3.11
C ARG A 25 8.56 -21.97 -3.34
N ALA A 26 7.94 -21.65 -4.46
CA ALA A 26 6.59 -22.10 -4.81
C ALA A 26 6.60 -23.43 -5.60
N HIS A 27 7.18 -24.48 -5.06
CA HIS A 27 7.35 -25.79 -5.73
C HIS A 27 6.05 -26.35 -6.32
N ARG A 28 4.91 -26.20 -5.62
CA ARG A 28 3.61 -26.70 -6.10
C ARG A 28 3.13 -25.91 -7.31
N LEU A 29 3.40 -24.61 -7.36
CA LEU A 29 3.07 -23.78 -8.50
C LEU A 29 3.96 -24.11 -9.69
N GLU A 30 5.27 -24.25 -9.49
CA GLU A 30 6.22 -24.67 -10.52
C GLU A 30 5.75 -25.97 -11.18
N ALA A 31 5.36 -26.97 -10.36
CA ALA A 31 4.84 -28.25 -10.84
C ALA A 31 3.50 -28.11 -11.59
N ALA A 32 2.57 -27.30 -11.07
CA ALA A 32 1.26 -27.08 -11.70
C ALA A 32 1.37 -26.38 -13.06
N LEU A 33 2.38 -25.51 -13.22
CA LEU A 33 2.66 -24.82 -14.48
C LEU A 33 3.48 -25.65 -15.47
N GLY A 34 4.08 -26.75 -15.03
CA GLY A 34 5.02 -27.51 -15.84
C GLY A 34 6.25 -26.67 -16.29
N THR A 35 6.63 -25.68 -15.52
CA THR A 35 7.68 -24.73 -15.88
C THR A 35 9.02 -25.11 -15.30
N PRO A 36 10.16 -24.90 -16.02
CA PRO A 36 11.50 -25.00 -15.44
C PRO A 36 11.88 -23.80 -14.58
N ALA A 37 11.07 -22.74 -14.56
CA ALA A 37 11.35 -21.53 -13.78
C ALA A 37 11.29 -21.83 -12.28
N ARG A 38 12.22 -21.24 -11.52
CA ARG A 38 12.22 -21.26 -10.06
C ARG A 38 11.43 -20.06 -9.57
N ILE A 39 10.28 -20.30 -8.92
CA ILE A 39 9.35 -19.27 -8.48
C ILE A 39 9.46 -19.05 -6.97
N TYR A 40 9.78 -17.82 -6.59
CA TYR A 40 9.87 -17.40 -5.18
C TYR A 40 8.82 -16.34 -4.88
N TYR A 41 8.29 -16.34 -3.66
CA TYR A 41 7.44 -15.27 -3.17
C TYR A 41 7.87 -14.79 -1.78
N LYS A 42 7.98 -13.47 -1.65
CA LYS A 42 8.25 -12.79 -0.38
C LYS A 42 6.93 -12.61 0.36
N TYR A 43 6.76 -13.27 1.49
CA TYR A 43 5.48 -13.35 2.18
C TYR A 43 5.38 -12.35 3.32
N GLU A 44 4.65 -11.26 3.11
CA GLU A 44 4.43 -10.18 4.10
C GLU A 44 3.17 -10.41 4.96
N GLY A 45 2.42 -11.47 4.75
CA GLY A 45 1.22 -11.82 5.52
C GLY A 45 1.49 -12.29 6.96
N VAL A 46 2.75 -12.46 7.34
CA VAL A 46 3.17 -12.83 8.72
C VAL A 46 3.09 -11.67 9.71
N SER A 47 2.87 -10.44 9.26
CA SER A 47 2.75 -9.28 10.14
C SER A 47 1.44 -9.32 10.95
N PRO A 48 1.37 -8.61 12.10
CA PRO A 48 0.15 -8.55 12.92
C PRO A 48 -1.09 -8.03 12.18
N ALA A 49 -0.91 -7.25 11.10
CA ALA A 49 -1.99 -6.78 10.23
C ALA A 49 -2.23 -7.66 8.99
N GLY A 50 -1.48 -8.76 8.82
CA GLY A 50 -1.60 -9.66 7.70
C GLY A 50 -1.18 -9.07 6.35
N SER A 51 -0.27 -8.06 6.33
CA SER A 51 0.17 -7.38 5.11
C SER A 51 1.53 -6.69 5.27
N HIS A 52 2.08 -6.13 4.18
CA HIS A 52 3.31 -5.31 4.18
C HIS A 52 3.16 -3.95 4.89
N LYS A 53 1.94 -3.50 5.14
CA LYS A 53 1.66 -2.12 5.57
C LYS A 53 2.26 -1.74 6.94
N PRO A 54 2.45 -2.65 7.93
CA PRO A 54 3.13 -2.31 9.16
C PRO A 54 4.57 -1.80 8.99
N ASN A 55 5.22 -2.13 7.88
CA ASN A 55 6.57 -1.61 7.58
C ASN A 55 6.61 -0.08 7.44
N THR A 56 5.49 0.56 7.15
CA THR A 56 5.40 2.02 7.10
C THR A 56 4.56 2.59 8.23
N SER A 57 3.50 1.92 8.70
CA SER A 57 2.69 2.47 9.79
C SER A 57 3.48 2.57 11.11
N VAL A 58 4.35 1.61 11.41
CA VAL A 58 5.17 1.61 12.62
C VAL A 58 6.12 2.82 12.67
N PRO A 59 6.98 3.09 11.67
CA PRO A 59 7.81 4.29 11.71
C PRO A 59 6.98 5.59 11.63
N GLN A 60 5.85 5.63 10.93
CA GLN A 60 4.98 6.81 10.92
C GLN A 60 4.43 7.10 12.32
N ALA A 61 3.91 6.10 13.03
CA ALA A 61 3.42 6.25 14.40
C ALA A 61 4.56 6.66 15.36
N PHE A 62 5.73 6.03 15.25
CA PHE A 62 6.90 6.36 16.05
C PHE A 62 7.31 7.83 15.91
N TYR A 63 7.50 8.31 14.68
CA TYR A 63 7.93 9.70 14.46
C TYR A 63 6.87 10.72 14.87
N ASN A 64 5.59 10.42 14.69
CA ASN A 64 4.51 11.29 15.16
C ASN A 64 4.46 11.35 16.69
N ALA A 65 4.54 10.21 17.38
CA ALA A 65 4.61 10.18 18.85
C ALA A 65 5.83 10.96 19.37
N LYS A 66 7.00 10.78 18.74
CA LYS A 66 8.23 11.51 19.07
C LYS A 66 8.10 13.02 18.85
N ALA A 67 7.31 13.45 17.86
CA ALA A 67 7.00 14.86 17.60
C ALA A 67 5.93 15.44 18.54
N GLY A 68 5.36 14.64 19.46
CA GLY A 68 4.35 15.10 20.44
C GLY A 68 2.91 15.05 19.92
N ILE A 69 2.67 14.50 18.73
CA ILE A 69 1.33 14.25 18.17
C ILE A 69 0.58 13.27 19.07
N LYS A 70 -0.73 13.43 19.18
CA LYS A 70 -1.60 12.62 20.03
C LYS A 70 -2.50 11.69 19.25
N LYS A 71 -2.90 12.09 18.04
CA LYS A 71 -3.82 11.36 17.20
C LYS A 71 -3.32 11.26 15.76
N LEU A 72 -3.54 10.11 15.14
CA LEU A 72 -3.41 9.94 13.69
C LEU A 72 -4.78 9.67 13.08
N THR A 73 -5.08 10.40 12.00
CA THR A 73 -6.24 10.12 11.14
C THR A 73 -5.79 9.46 9.86
N THR A 74 -6.65 8.65 9.27
CA THR A 74 -6.35 8.02 7.96
C THR A 74 -7.60 7.51 7.26
N GLU A 75 -7.45 7.25 5.98
CA GLU A 75 -8.39 6.48 5.18
C GLU A 75 -8.03 4.99 5.20
N THR A 76 -8.98 4.16 4.79
CA THR A 76 -8.70 2.78 4.39
C THR A 76 -9.73 2.26 3.39
N GLY A 77 -9.27 1.55 2.36
CA GLY A 77 -10.15 0.88 1.41
C GLY A 77 -10.73 -0.41 2.00
N ALA A 78 -10.06 -1.54 1.75
CA ALA A 78 -10.48 -2.85 2.25
C ALA A 78 -10.18 -3.10 3.75
N GLY A 79 -9.51 -2.16 4.44
CA GLY A 79 -9.23 -2.22 5.88
C GLY A 79 -7.77 -2.55 6.25
N GLN A 80 -6.91 -2.99 5.33
CA GLN A 80 -5.55 -3.40 5.68
C GLN A 80 -4.71 -2.24 6.21
N TRP A 81 -4.83 -1.05 5.61
CA TRP A 81 -4.08 0.12 6.06
C TRP A 81 -4.55 0.60 7.42
N GLY A 82 -5.87 0.75 7.61
CA GLY A 82 -6.43 1.14 8.91
C GLY A 82 -6.03 0.17 10.03
N THR A 83 -6.08 -1.15 9.77
CA THR A 83 -5.60 -2.16 10.72
C THR A 83 -4.12 -1.98 11.06
N SER A 84 -3.28 -1.71 10.06
CA SER A 84 -1.84 -1.50 10.27
C SER A 84 -1.56 -0.25 11.08
N LEU A 85 -2.27 0.84 10.82
CA LEU A 85 -2.09 2.09 11.56
C LEU A 85 -2.61 1.98 13.00
N ALA A 86 -3.79 1.37 13.21
CA ALA A 86 -4.32 1.13 14.55
C ALA A 86 -3.36 0.29 15.39
N PHE A 87 -2.80 -0.80 14.81
CA PHE A 87 -1.74 -1.59 15.46
C PHE A 87 -0.53 -0.72 15.84
N ALA A 88 -0.04 0.09 14.92
CA ALA A 88 1.14 0.93 15.15
C ALA A 88 0.87 2.03 16.20
N CYS A 89 -0.30 2.66 16.18
CA CYS A 89 -0.71 3.64 17.17
C CYS A 89 -0.76 3.04 18.57
N ALA A 90 -1.28 1.81 18.69
CA ALA A 90 -1.29 1.09 19.97
C ALA A 90 0.13 0.84 20.53
N GLN A 91 1.14 0.63 19.67
CA GLN A 91 2.53 0.45 20.11
C GLN A 91 3.16 1.72 20.70
N PHE A 92 2.72 2.91 20.24
CA PHE A 92 3.33 4.19 20.61
C PHE A 92 2.38 5.13 21.38
N GLY A 93 1.23 4.62 21.86
CA GLY A 93 0.28 5.35 22.69
C GLY A 93 -0.41 6.52 21.97
N LEU A 94 -0.69 6.36 20.67
CA LEU A 94 -1.44 7.32 19.87
C LEU A 94 -2.90 6.87 19.71
N GLU A 95 -3.80 7.85 19.65
CA GLU A 95 -5.15 7.63 19.14
C GLU A 95 -5.14 7.39 17.64
N CYS A 96 -6.05 6.55 17.13
CA CYS A 96 -6.19 6.25 15.71
C CYS A 96 -7.65 6.40 15.28
N GLU A 97 -7.89 7.22 14.25
CA GLU A 97 -9.23 7.45 13.70
C GLU A 97 -9.22 7.19 12.20
N VAL A 98 -10.14 6.32 11.71
CA VAL A 98 -10.07 5.71 10.39
C VAL A 98 -11.38 5.92 9.63
N TRP A 99 -11.31 6.45 8.40
CA TRP A 99 -12.42 6.50 7.44
C TRP A 99 -12.29 5.32 6.48
N GLN A 100 -13.21 4.36 6.60
CA GLN A 100 -13.22 3.17 5.74
C GLN A 100 -14.23 3.34 4.60
N VAL A 101 -13.80 3.06 3.37
CA VAL A 101 -14.67 3.06 2.18
C VAL A 101 -15.94 2.23 2.48
N ARG A 102 -17.12 2.85 2.34
CA ARG A 102 -18.44 2.31 2.77
C ARG A 102 -18.71 0.91 2.26
N ALA A 103 -18.48 0.66 0.96
CA ALA A 103 -18.66 -0.67 0.38
C ALA A 103 -17.86 -1.77 1.10
N SER A 104 -16.67 -1.44 1.62
CA SER A 104 -15.84 -2.36 2.38
C SER A 104 -16.22 -2.40 3.87
N TYR A 105 -16.64 -1.27 4.43
CA TYR A 105 -17.12 -1.19 5.81
C TYR A 105 -18.31 -2.13 6.02
N ASP A 106 -19.27 -2.12 5.10
CA ASP A 106 -20.49 -2.94 5.19
C ASP A 106 -20.20 -4.42 4.90
N SER A 107 -19.35 -4.72 3.91
CA SER A 107 -19.08 -6.10 3.46
C SER A 107 -17.98 -6.83 4.23
N LYS A 108 -17.15 -6.11 5.02
CA LYS A 108 -15.98 -6.69 5.73
C LYS A 108 -15.96 -6.33 7.23
N PRO A 109 -16.93 -6.76 8.04
CA PRO A 109 -17.03 -6.36 9.45
C PRO A 109 -15.82 -6.79 10.29
N TYR A 110 -15.16 -7.90 9.94
CA TYR A 110 -13.99 -8.39 10.67
C TYR A 110 -12.79 -7.44 10.61
N ARG A 111 -12.64 -6.67 9.54
CA ARG A 111 -11.57 -5.66 9.44
C ARG A 111 -11.81 -4.50 10.40
N ARG A 112 -13.06 -4.05 10.54
CA ARG A 112 -13.43 -3.06 11.53
C ARG A 112 -13.16 -3.56 12.95
N LEU A 113 -13.64 -4.76 13.29
CA LEU A 113 -13.40 -5.37 14.60
C LEU A 113 -11.91 -5.48 14.94
N MET A 114 -11.06 -5.78 13.96
CA MET A 114 -9.62 -5.85 14.15
C MET A 114 -9.01 -4.46 14.44
N MET A 115 -9.45 -3.41 13.73
CA MET A 115 -9.03 -2.03 14.00
C MET A 115 -9.47 -1.58 15.41
N GLU A 116 -10.72 -1.87 15.79
CA GLU A 116 -11.28 -1.58 17.12
C GLU A 116 -10.53 -2.35 18.23
N THR A 117 -10.13 -3.60 17.97
CA THR A 117 -9.32 -4.41 18.91
C THR A 117 -7.96 -3.76 19.20
N PHE A 118 -7.37 -3.07 18.23
CA PHE A 118 -6.15 -2.26 18.39
C PHE A 118 -6.43 -0.84 18.92
N GLY A 119 -7.67 -0.52 19.31
CA GLY A 119 -8.05 0.78 19.86
C GLY A 119 -8.38 1.85 18.82
N GLY A 120 -8.54 1.49 17.55
CA GLY A 120 -8.95 2.42 16.50
C GLY A 120 -10.44 2.74 16.53
N VAL A 121 -10.80 3.98 16.20
CA VAL A 121 -12.17 4.40 15.93
C VAL A 121 -12.40 4.37 14.43
N VAL A 122 -13.47 3.73 13.95
CA VAL A 122 -13.68 3.48 12.51
C VAL A 122 -15.03 4.04 12.07
N HIS A 123 -15.01 4.88 11.04
CA HIS A 123 -16.18 5.48 10.42
C HIS A 123 -16.36 4.99 8.98
N PRO A 124 -17.60 4.78 8.51
CA PRO A 124 -17.87 4.57 7.09
C PRO A 124 -17.64 5.88 6.31
N SER A 125 -17.05 5.83 5.12
CA SER A 125 -16.83 6.98 4.23
C SER A 125 -17.57 6.78 2.90
N PRO A 126 -18.38 7.79 2.46
CA PRO A 126 -18.60 9.11 3.05
C PRO A 126 -19.42 9.06 4.34
N SER A 127 -19.20 10.05 5.24
CA SER A 127 -19.87 10.20 6.52
C SER A 127 -20.52 11.60 6.68
N GLU A 128 -21.40 11.75 7.64
CA GLU A 128 -21.96 13.06 8.01
C GLU A 128 -21.05 13.84 8.99
N LEU A 129 -19.93 13.28 9.41
CA LEU A 129 -19.04 13.86 10.41
C LEU A 129 -18.21 15.02 9.85
N THR A 130 -17.90 14.98 8.55
CA THR A 130 -17.04 15.95 7.86
C THR A 130 -17.81 16.79 6.85
N ALA A 131 -17.30 17.95 6.48
CA ALA A 131 -17.91 18.77 5.42
C ALA A 131 -17.78 18.08 4.04
N ALA A 132 -16.60 17.46 3.78
CA ALA A 132 -16.36 16.68 2.58
C ALA A 132 -17.34 15.52 2.43
N GLY A 133 -17.54 14.73 3.50
CA GLY A 133 -18.48 13.61 3.51
C GLY A 133 -19.94 14.05 3.29
N ARG A 134 -20.38 15.12 3.99
CA ARG A 134 -21.75 15.69 3.81
C ARG A 134 -21.97 16.19 2.38
N ALA A 135 -20.99 16.84 1.76
CA ALA A 135 -21.13 17.30 0.37
C ALA A 135 -21.36 16.13 -0.59
N ILE A 136 -20.60 15.05 -0.45
CA ILE A 136 -20.77 13.85 -1.28
C ILE A 136 -22.14 13.18 -1.03
N LEU A 137 -22.57 13.06 0.22
CA LEU A 137 -23.86 12.44 0.55
C LEU A 137 -25.05 13.29 0.10
N ALA A 138 -24.92 14.61 0.06
CA ALA A 138 -25.95 15.50 -0.48
C ALA A 138 -26.15 15.32 -1.98
N GLU A 139 -25.08 15.07 -2.72
CA GLU A 139 -25.09 14.88 -4.17
C GLU A 139 -25.36 13.42 -4.56
N HIS A 140 -24.80 12.48 -3.78
CA HIS A 140 -24.90 11.04 -4.01
C HIS A 140 -25.19 10.29 -2.69
N PRO A 141 -26.47 10.24 -2.24
CA PRO A 141 -26.85 9.63 -0.95
C PRO A 141 -26.45 8.16 -0.78
N ASP A 142 -26.44 7.41 -1.89
CA ASP A 142 -26.10 5.98 -1.93
C ASP A 142 -24.65 5.72 -2.36
N SER A 143 -23.76 6.70 -2.25
CA SER A 143 -22.36 6.56 -2.66
C SER A 143 -21.69 5.37 -1.96
N PRO A 144 -21.06 4.43 -2.71
CA PRO A 144 -20.29 3.33 -2.13
C PRO A 144 -18.98 3.79 -1.51
N GLY A 145 -18.62 5.06 -1.71
CA GLY A 145 -17.36 5.65 -1.30
C GLY A 145 -16.18 5.30 -2.21
N SER A 146 -15.12 6.08 -2.07
CA SER A 146 -13.82 5.86 -2.72
C SER A 146 -12.69 6.17 -1.74
N LEU A 147 -11.45 5.76 -2.09
CA LEU A 147 -10.29 6.18 -1.30
C LEU A 147 -10.10 7.69 -1.32
N GLY A 148 -10.32 8.36 -2.46
CA GLY A 148 -10.22 9.80 -2.58
C GLY A 148 -11.16 10.54 -1.62
N ILE A 149 -12.42 10.09 -1.49
CA ILE A 149 -13.39 10.65 -0.54
C ILE A 149 -12.92 10.43 0.91
N ALA A 150 -12.51 9.21 1.24
CA ALA A 150 -12.05 8.89 2.59
C ALA A 150 -10.76 9.64 2.99
N ILE A 151 -9.87 9.94 2.03
CA ILE A 151 -8.71 10.81 2.24
C ILE A 151 -9.17 12.23 2.59
N SER A 152 -10.12 12.80 1.81
CA SER A 152 -10.64 14.14 2.09
C SER A 152 -11.18 14.26 3.51
N GLU A 153 -11.97 13.29 3.97
CA GLU A 153 -12.53 13.27 5.33
C GLU A 153 -11.42 13.20 6.40
N ALA A 154 -10.45 12.29 6.23
CA ALA A 154 -9.36 12.12 7.18
C ALA A 154 -8.44 13.35 7.25
N VAL A 155 -8.16 13.99 6.11
CA VAL A 155 -7.35 15.22 6.03
C VAL A 155 -8.09 16.40 6.66
N GLU A 156 -9.41 16.53 6.41
CA GLU A 156 -10.22 17.59 7.03
C GLU A 156 -10.13 17.54 8.55
N VAL A 157 -10.24 16.35 9.16
CA VAL A 157 -10.15 16.21 10.62
C VAL A 157 -8.73 16.47 11.13
N ALA A 158 -7.71 16.04 10.41
CA ALA A 158 -6.32 16.35 10.79
C ALA A 158 -6.06 17.85 10.79
N ALA A 159 -6.59 18.59 9.81
CA ALA A 159 -6.38 20.03 9.66
C ALA A 159 -7.04 20.86 10.80
N GLN A 160 -7.95 20.28 11.57
CA GLN A 160 -8.66 20.98 12.65
C GLN A 160 -7.89 21.00 13.98
N SER A 161 -6.75 20.32 14.10
CA SER A 161 -6.02 20.20 15.36
C SER A 161 -4.50 20.08 15.15
N GLU A 162 -3.74 20.91 15.86
CA GLU A 162 -2.27 20.87 15.86
C GLU A 162 -1.68 19.57 16.46
N SER A 163 -2.47 18.83 17.25
CA SER A 163 -2.05 17.56 17.87
C SER A 163 -2.45 16.33 17.04
N THR A 164 -3.03 16.53 15.86
CA THR A 164 -3.51 15.48 14.98
C THR A 164 -2.84 15.56 13.62
N ASN A 165 -2.28 14.45 13.15
CA ASN A 165 -1.72 14.37 11.80
C ASN A 165 -2.45 13.31 10.97
N TYR A 166 -2.48 13.54 9.66
CA TYR A 166 -2.92 12.55 8.67
C TYR A 166 -1.76 11.61 8.32
N ALA A 167 -2.03 10.31 8.27
CA ALA A 167 -1.08 9.28 7.87
C ALA A 167 -1.56 8.55 6.60
N LEU A 168 -0.66 8.38 5.62
CA LEU A 168 -0.95 7.72 4.35
C LEU A 168 -0.13 6.45 4.17
N GLY A 169 -0.77 5.35 3.76
CA GLY A 169 -0.16 4.03 3.67
C GLY A 169 0.42 3.65 2.32
N SER A 170 0.47 4.57 1.36
CA SER A 170 0.94 4.33 0.00
C SER A 170 1.41 5.62 -0.67
N VAL A 171 1.77 5.59 -1.96
CA VAL A 171 2.02 6.74 -2.85
C VAL A 171 3.26 7.57 -2.52
N LEU A 172 3.42 8.04 -1.27
CA LEU A 172 4.44 9.01 -0.89
C LEU A 172 5.83 8.39 -0.74
N ASN A 173 6.87 9.17 -1.04
CA ASN A 173 8.25 8.69 -1.08
C ASN A 173 8.74 8.08 0.24
N HIS A 174 8.35 8.64 1.40
CA HIS A 174 8.73 8.06 2.69
C HIS A 174 8.08 6.68 2.91
N VAL A 175 6.85 6.49 2.42
CA VAL A 175 6.17 5.18 2.48
C VAL A 175 6.93 4.17 1.63
N LEU A 176 7.27 4.53 0.39
CA LEU A 176 8.03 3.66 -0.51
C LEU A 176 9.39 3.30 0.10
N MET A 177 10.09 4.27 0.69
CA MET A 177 11.35 4.06 1.38
C MET A 177 11.22 3.07 2.55
N HIS A 178 10.22 3.25 3.43
CA HIS A 178 9.99 2.31 4.54
C HIS A 178 9.74 0.88 4.05
N GLN A 179 9.08 0.73 2.91
CA GLN A 179 8.79 -0.60 2.34
C GLN A 179 10.02 -1.29 1.75
N THR A 180 11.11 -0.56 1.44
CA THR A 180 12.31 -1.18 0.83
C THR A 180 12.96 -2.25 1.70
N ILE A 181 12.66 -2.32 2.98
CA ILE A 181 13.09 -3.42 3.86
C ILE A 181 12.70 -4.80 3.29
N ILE A 182 11.58 -4.89 2.55
CA ILE A 182 11.10 -6.11 1.89
C ILE A 182 12.14 -6.61 0.86
N GLY A 183 12.53 -5.74 -0.04
CA GLY A 183 13.50 -6.06 -1.10
C GLY A 183 14.93 -6.22 -0.57
N GLU A 184 15.32 -5.46 0.46
CA GLU A 184 16.62 -5.62 1.12
C GLU A 184 16.75 -7.01 1.77
N GLU A 185 15.70 -7.47 2.43
CA GLU A 185 15.67 -8.85 2.96
C GLU A 185 15.66 -9.88 1.84
N ALA A 186 14.85 -9.68 0.79
CA ALA A 186 14.78 -10.60 -0.35
C ALA A 186 16.13 -10.76 -1.03
N LEU A 187 16.87 -9.68 -1.27
CA LEU A 187 18.25 -9.72 -1.80
C LEU A 187 19.18 -10.58 -0.94
N ARG A 188 19.14 -10.38 0.39
CA ARG A 188 19.98 -11.13 1.32
C ARG A 188 19.54 -12.60 1.41
N GLN A 189 18.24 -12.88 1.33
CA GLN A 189 17.71 -14.24 1.37
C GLN A 189 18.05 -15.01 0.10
N LEU A 190 17.93 -14.38 -1.08
CA LEU A 190 18.33 -14.97 -2.36
C LEU A 190 19.85 -15.22 -2.42
N ALA A 191 20.66 -14.29 -1.94
CA ALA A 191 22.11 -14.46 -1.88
C ALA A 191 22.54 -15.67 -1.03
N LYS A 192 21.81 -15.98 0.06
CA LYS A 192 22.09 -17.16 0.90
C LYS A 192 21.86 -18.50 0.19
N ILE A 193 21.05 -18.52 -0.84
CA ILE A 193 20.72 -19.70 -1.63
C ILE A 193 21.32 -19.62 -3.05
N GLU A 194 22.21 -18.66 -3.26
CA GLU A 194 22.94 -18.44 -4.53
C GLU A 194 22.01 -18.23 -5.73
N GLU A 195 20.87 -17.57 -5.51
CA GLU A 195 19.89 -17.26 -6.54
C GLU A 195 19.92 -15.79 -6.97
N THR A 196 19.73 -15.56 -8.27
CA THR A 196 19.55 -14.23 -8.85
C THR A 196 18.28 -14.23 -9.69
N PRO A 197 17.35 -13.31 -9.45
CA PRO A 197 16.09 -13.29 -10.19
C PRO A 197 16.27 -12.69 -11.60
N ASP A 198 15.65 -13.32 -12.60
CA ASP A 198 15.53 -12.77 -13.95
C ASP A 198 14.31 -11.86 -14.09
N LEU A 199 13.27 -12.11 -13.28
CA LEU A 199 12.01 -11.38 -13.29
C LEU A 199 11.55 -11.08 -11.87
N ILE A 200 11.15 -9.84 -11.62
CA ILE A 200 10.53 -9.37 -10.38
C ILE A 200 9.14 -8.87 -10.70
N VAL A 201 8.13 -9.46 -10.07
CA VAL A 201 6.72 -9.11 -10.25
C VAL A 201 6.14 -8.62 -8.94
N GLY A 202 5.43 -7.51 -8.97
CA GLY A 202 4.69 -7.01 -7.82
C GLY A 202 3.37 -6.38 -8.23
N CYS A 203 2.30 -6.65 -7.47
CA CYS A 203 1.04 -5.96 -7.68
C CYS A 203 1.15 -4.50 -7.24
N THR A 204 0.47 -3.61 -7.96
CA THR A 204 0.51 -2.18 -7.69
C THR A 204 -0.88 -1.55 -7.70
N GLY A 205 -1.15 -0.76 -6.65
CA GLY A 205 -2.23 0.22 -6.58
C GLY A 205 -1.58 1.59 -6.49
N GLY A 206 -1.46 2.18 -5.28
CA GLY A 206 -0.65 3.40 -5.08
C GLY A 206 0.87 3.17 -5.13
N GLY A 207 1.35 1.92 -5.16
CA GLY A 207 2.74 1.56 -5.46
C GLY A 207 3.60 1.08 -4.30
N SER A 208 3.15 1.15 -3.05
CA SER A 208 4.01 0.84 -1.89
C SER A 208 4.50 -0.62 -1.86
N ASN A 209 3.63 -1.57 -2.20
CA ASN A 209 4.00 -2.99 -2.28
C ASN A 209 5.07 -3.24 -3.35
N PHE A 210 4.81 -2.74 -4.55
CA PHE A 210 5.70 -2.89 -5.69
C PHE A 210 7.07 -2.26 -5.42
N ALA A 211 7.10 -0.99 -4.97
CA ALA A 211 8.33 -0.29 -4.66
C ALA A 211 9.13 -0.99 -3.55
N GLY A 212 8.45 -1.44 -2.50
CA GLY A 212 9.10 -2.13 -1.38
C GLY A 212 9.91 -3.35 -1.80
N LEU A 213 9.35 -4.16 -2.69
CA LEU A 213 10.05 -5.31 -3.25
C LEU A 213 11.09 -4.89 -4.28
N SER A 214 10.73 -4.03 -5.25
CA SER A 214 11.48 -3.87 -6.49
C SER A 214 12.62 -2.84 -6.41
N PHE A 215 12.52 -1.78 -5.58
CA PHE A 215 13.52 -0.71 -5.56
C PHE A 215 14.93 -1.16 -5.15
N PRO A 216 15.14 -2.04 -4.17
CA PRO A 216 16.45 -2.58 -3.91
C PRO A 216 17.05 -3.33 -5.11
N PHE A 217 16.25 -4.08 -5.86
CA PHE A 217 16.69 -4.75 -7.08
C PHE A 217 16.92 -3.76 -8.23
N LEU A 218 16.11 -2.70 -8.34
CA LEU A 218 16.35 -1.62 -9.30
C LEU A 218 17.66 -0.91 -9.02
N ARG A 219 18.01 -0.67 -7.75
CA ARG A 219 19.30 -0.15 -7.35
C ARG A 219 20.45 -1.05 -7.84
N GLU A 220 20.34 -2.36 -7.67
CA GLU A 220 21.36 -3.32 -8.16
C GLU A 220 21.44 -3.32 -9.70
N LYS A 221 20.29 -3.20 -10.37
CA LYS A 221 20.22 -3.08 -11.83
C LYS A 221 20.91 -1.80 -12.33
N LEU A 222 20.61 -0.66 -11.73
CA LEU A 222 21.24 0.63 -12.09
C LEU A 222 22.75 0.65 -11.81
N ALA A 223 23.19 -0.13 -10.83
CA ALA A 223 24.62 -0.30 -10.52
C ALA A 223 25.32 -1.35 -11.41
N GLY A 224 24.62 -1.97 -12.34
CA GLY A 224 25.16 -2.97 -13.26
C GLY A 224 25.51 -4.32 -12.62
N ARG A 225 25.01 -4.60 -11.40
CA ARG A 225 25.26 -5.86 -10.68
C ARG A 225 24.28 -6.97 -10.99
N MET A 226 23.12 -6.64 -11.53
CA MET A 226 22.11 -7.59 -12.04
C MET A 226 21.25 -6.92 -13.11
N SER A 227 20.45 -7.69 -13.85
CA SER A 227 19.63 -7.16 -14.95
C SER A 227 18.20 -7.75 -15.00
N PRO A 228 17.46 -7.82 -13.87
CA PRO A 228 16.11 -8.37 -13.91
C PRO A 228 15.17 -7.50 -14.73
N VAL A 229 14.17 -8.14 -15.32
CA VAL A 229 12.94 -7.46 -15.73
C VAL A 229 12.15 -7.15 -14.47
N ILE A 230 11.67 -5.92 -14.34
CA ILE A 230 10.87 -5.48 -13.17
C ILE A 230 9.49 -5.09 -13.68
N ARG A 231 8.46 -5.82 -13.26
CA ARG A 231 7.11 -5.67 -13.79
C ARG A 231 6.10 -5.35 -12.71
N ALA A 232 5.44 -4.19 -12.85
CA ALA A 232 4.29 -3.80 -12.05
C ALA A 232 3.02 -4.43 -12.65
N VAL A 233 2.15 -5.00 -11.82
CA VAL A 233 0.88 -5.57 -12.27
C VAL A 233 -0.26 -4.90 -11.55
N GLU A 234 -1.20 -4.34 -12.31
CA GLU A 234 -2.35 -3.60 -11.79
C GLU A 234 -3.68 -4.24 -12.19
N PRO A 235 -4.78 -4.02 -11.43
CA PRO A 235 -6.08 -4.57 -11.77
C PRO A 235 -6.72 -3.80 -12.94
N ALA A 236 -7.45 -4.49 -13.79
CA ALA A 236 -8.19 -3.89 -14.89
C ALA A 236 -9.24 -2.85 -14.44
N SER A 237 -9.72 -2.96 -13.19
CA SER A 237 -10.67 -2.00 -12.61
C SER A 237 -10.05 -0.66 -12.19
N CYS A 238 -8.72 -0.58 -12.13
CA CYS A 238 -8.00 0.63 -11.70
C CYS A 238 -6.60 0.66 -12.31
N PRO A 239 -6.48 0.73 -13.67
CA PRO A 239 -5.22 0.61 -14.39
C PRO A 239 -4.53 1.97 -14.53
N SER A 240 -4.14 2.57 -13.41
CA SER A 240 -3.60 3.93 -13.37
C SER A 240 -2.31 4.08 -14.16
N LEU A 241 -1.41 3.10 -14.10
CA LEU A 241 -0.10 3.16 -14.74
C LEU A 241 -0.16 2.91 -16.25
N THR A 242 -0.99 1.93 -16.70
CA THR A 242 -1.08 1.54 -18.12
C THR A 242 -2.09 2.33 -18.92
N GLN A 243 -3.16 2.86 -18.30
CA GLN A 243 -4.25 3.57 -18.97
C GLN A 243 -4.47 4.98 -18.43
N GLY A 244 -3.86 5.34 -17.31
CA GLY A 244 -3.93 6.67 -16.75
C GLY A 244 -3.08 7.68 -17.54
N THR A 245 -3.39 8.97 -17.34
CA THR A 245 -2.63 10.07 -17.92
C THR A 245 -1.49 10.49 -16.98
N TYR A 246 -0.29 10.72 -17.52
CA TYR A 246 0.82 11.26 -16.73
C TYR A 246 0.70 12.77 -16.59
N ALA A 247 0.06 13.23 -15.54
CA ALA A 247 -0.31 14.63 -15.31
C ALA A 247 -0.20 15.02 -13.83
N TYR A 248 -0.38 16.32 -13.56
CA TYR A 248 -0.57 16.81 -12.19
C TYR A 248 -2.00 16.58 -11.76
N ASP A 249 -2.21 15.94 -10.61
CA ASP A 249 -3.51 15.65 -10.05
C ASP A 249 -3.47 15.69 -8.52
N PHE A 250 -4.65 15.77 -7.89
CA PHE A 250 -4.79 15.69 -6.43
C PHE A 250 -4.78 14.24 -5.95
N GLY A 251 -4.31 14.04 -4.71
CA GLY A 251 -4.36 12.73 -4.05
C GLY A 251 -5.74 12.36 -3.52
N ASP A 252 -6.68 13.33 -3.45
CA ASP A 252 -8.01 13.19 -2.87
C ASP A 252 -9.08 13.87 -3.72
N THR A 253 -10.35 13.48 -3.53
CA THR A 253 -11.47 13.95 -4.36
C THR A 253 -11.81 15.43 -4.13
N ALA A 254 -11.63 15.96 -2.92
CA ALA A 254 -11.94 17.35 -2.60
C ALA A 254 -10.80 18.34 -2.90
N GLY A 255 -9.65 17.87 -3.39
CA GLY A 255 -8.50 18.71 -3.70
C GLY A 255 -7.81 19.31 -2.46
N MET A 256 -7.87 18.65 -1.33
CA MET A 256 -7.27 19.10 -0.06
C MET A 256 -5.79 18.73 0.05
N THR A 257 -5.32 17.78 -0.77
CA THR A 257 -3.93 17.34 -0.81
C THR A 257 -3.13 18.14 -1.85
N PRO A 258 -1.78 18.18 -1.75
CA PRO A 258 -0.96 18.82 -2.77
C PRO A 258 -1.09 18.16 -4.14
N LEU A 259 -0.97 18.98 -5.20
CA LEU A 259 -0.83 18.49 -6.57
C LEU A 259 0.46 17.69 -6.73
N MET A 260 0.35 16.50 -7.31
CA MET A 260 1.48 15.60 -7.58
C MET A 260 1.48 15.18 -9.04
N LYS A 261 2.66 15.16 -9.67
CA LYS A 261 2.81 14.65 -11.04
C LYS A 261 2.86 13.12 -10.98
N MET A 262 1.84 12.46 -11.53
CA MET A 262 1.67 11.01 -11.44
C MET A 262 0.86 10.48 -12.62
N HIS A 263 0.89 9.17 -12.86
CA HIS A 263 -0.13 8.51 -13.66
C HIS A 263 -1.43 8.48 -12.88
N THR A 264 -2.50 9.01 -13.45
CA THR A 264 -3.80 9.16 -12.78
C THR A 264 -4.97 8.83 -13.70
N LEU A 265 -6.03 8.29 -13.11
CA LEU A 265 -7.34 8.10 -13.75
C LEU A 265 -8.29 9.28 -13.49
N GLY A 266 -7.83 10.31 -12.72
CA GLY A 266 -8.62 11.44 -12.25
C GLY A 266 -8.95 11.32 -10.76
N HIS A 267 -8.82 12.43 -10.00
CA HIS A 267 -9.07 12.45 -8.55
C HIS A 267 -10.55 12.22 -8.18
N ASP A 268 -11.46 12.34 -9.11
CA ASP A 268 -12.89 12.02 -9.00
C ASP A 268 -13.24 10.59 -9.41
N PHE A 269 -12.25 9.82 -9.92
CA PHE A 269 -12.47 8.44 -10.35
C PHE A 269 -12.93 7.52 -9.21
N ILE A 270 -14.06 6.87 -9.41
CA ILE A 270 -14.60 5.85 -8.50
C ILE A 270 -14.46 4.48 -9.19
N PRO A 271 -13.57 3.61 -8.69
CA PRO A 271 -13.40 2.29 -9.29
C PRO A 271 -14.61 1.39 -9.04
N ASP A 272 -14.91 0.52 -10.00
CA ASP A 272 -15.96 -0.48 -9.87
C ASP A 272 -15.82 -1.26 -8.55
N PRO A 273 -16.93 -1.67 -7.91
CA PRO A 273 -16.92 -2.37 -6.61
C PRO A 273 -16.49 -3.82 -6.71
N ILE A 274 -15.60 -4.15 -7.66
CA ILE A 274 -15.00 -5.47 -7.77
C ILE A 274 -13.96 -5.72 -6.67
N HIS A 275 -13.70 -7.00 -6.42
CA HIS A 275 -12.74 -7.40 -5.40
C HIS A 275 -11.30 -7.23 -5.91
N ALA A 276 -10.67 -6.08 -5.62
CA ALA A 276 -9.26 -5.81 -5.84
C ALA A 276 -8.66 -5.17 -4.58
N GLY A 277 -8.56 -5.97 -3.51
CA GLY A 277 -8.21 -5.48 -2.16
C GLY A 277 -6.88 -4.72 -2.13
N GLY A 278 -6.92 -3.45 -1.70
CA GLY A 278 -5.76 -2.58 -1.58
C GLY A 278 -5.16 -2.08 -2.89
N LEU A 279 -5.83 -2.30 -4.04
CA LEU A 279 -5.36 -1.90 -5.37
C LEU A 279 -6.32 -0.95 -6.10
N ARG A 280 -7.23 -0.28 -5.37
CA ARG A 280 -8.27 0.59 -5.91
C ARG A 280 -8.00 2.05 -5.57
N TYR A 281 -6.96 2.61 -6.15
CA TYR A 281 -6.59 4.01 -5.99
C TYR A 281 -6.36 4.64 -7.38
N HIS A 282 -6.88 5.85 -7.60
CA HIS A 282 -6.88 6.52 -8.91
C HIS A 282 -5.49 6.95 -9.38
N GLY A 283 -4.53 7.13 -8.46
CA GLY A 283 -3.20 7.69 -8.76
C GLY A 283 -2.05 6.74 -8.40
N MET A 284 -1.01 6.75 -9.21
CA MET A 284 0.24 6.03 -8.96
C MET A 284 1.23 6.94 -8.23
N SER A 285 2.05 6.37 -7.36
CA SER A 285 3.18 7.09 -6.75
C SER A 285 3.95 7.90 -7.79
N PRO A 286 4.26 9.19 -7.53
CA PRO A 286 5.06 10.02 -8.42
C PRO A 286 6.40 9.39 -8.81
N LEU A 287 7.07 8.73 -7.85
CA LEU A 287 8.35 8.08 -8.11
C LEU A 287 8.22 6.85 -9.01
N ILE A 288 7.18 6.03 -8.82
CA ILE A 288 6.91 4.89 -9.70
C ILE A 288 6.52 5.37 -11.10
N SER A 289 5.67 6.38 -11.18
CA SER A 289 5.31 7.01 -12.45
C SER A 289 6.55 7.48 -13.21
N HIS A 290 7.48 8.14 -12.52
CA HIS A 290 8.73 8.61 -13.12
C HIS A 290 9.63 7.48 -13.63
N ILE A 291 9.83 6.41 -12.87
CA ILE A 291 10.67 5.29 -13.31
C ILE A 291 10.02 4.47 -14.43
N TYR A 292 8.67 4.45 -14.49
CA TYR A 292 7.93 3.86 -15.62
C TYR A 292 8.13 4.68 -16.90
N GLU A 293 7.92 6.00 -16.85
CA GLU A 293 8.20 6.91 -17.96
C GLU A 293 9.67 6.85 -18.43
N SER A 294 10.59 6.57 -17.51
CA SER A 294 12.03 6.41 -17.83
C SER A 294 12.37 5.04 -18.43
N GLY A 295 11.40 4.15 -18.63
CA GLY A 295 11.62 2.81 -19.18
C GLY A 295 12.40 1.85 -18.28
N LEU A 296 12.48 2.14 -16.97
CA LEU A 296 13.23 1.32 -16.01
C LEU A 296 12.43 0.11 -15.51
N ILE A 297 11.11 0.19 -15.62
CA ILE A 297 10.16 -0.87 -15.25
C ILE A 297 9.13 -1.07 -16.35
N GLU A 298 8.48 -2.21 -16.35
CA GLU A 298 7.33 -2.53 -17.20
C GLU A 298 6.04 -2.51 -16.38
N ALA A 299 4.89 -2.36 -17.04
CA ALA A 299 3.58 -2.50 -16.44
C ALA A 299 2.69 -3.45 -17.24
N ALA A 300 1.81 -4.17 -16.54
CA ALA A 300 0.83 -5.07 -17.13
C ALA A 300 -0.50 -4.99 -16.37
N VAL A 301 -1.60 -5.26 -17.07
CA VAL A 301 -2.94 -5.32 -16.49
C VAL A 301 -3.31 -6.78 -16.26
N SER A 302 -3.93 -7.08 -15.12
CA SER A 302 -4.58 -8.35 -14.87
C SER A 302 -6.10 -8.18 -14.80
N TYR A 303 -6.80 -9.05 -15.51
CA TYR A 303 -8.27 -9.13 -15.52
C TYR A 303 -8.84 -10.03 -14.44
N THR A 304 -7.99 -10.74 -13.70
CA THR A 304 -8.38 -11.55 -12.55
C THR A 304 -8.41 -10.69 -11.26
N HIS A 305 -9.08 -11.20 -10.23
CA HIS A 305 -9.13 -10.54 -8.93
C HIS A 305 -7.74 -10.50 -8.30
N LEU A 306 -7.09 -9.33 -8.34
CA LEU A 306 -5.82 -9.07 -7.68
C LEU A 306 -6.04 -8.62 -6.23
N ARG A 307 -5.25 -9.15 -5.31
CA ARG A 307 -5.18 -8.70 -3.93
C ARG A 307 -3.76 -8.27 -3.57
N ALA A 308 -3.63 -7.07 -3.00
CA ALA A 308 -2.40 -6.72 -2.31
C ALA A 308 -2.39 -7.40 -0.94
N HIS A 309 -1.69 -8.53 -0.82
CA HIS A 309 -1.43 -9.22 0.45
C HIS A 309 -2.65 -9.43 1.35
N GLU A 310 -3.71 -10.03 0.84
CA GLU A 310 -4.71 -10.68 1.70
C GLU A 310 -4.33 -12.15 1.89
N THR A 311 -4.74 -12.71 3.03
CA THR A 311 -4.39 -13.99 3.63
C THR A 311 -4.52 -15.25 2.77
N ASP A 312 -4.90 -15.14 1.53
CA ASP A 312 -5.00 -16.27 0.60
C ASP A 312 -3.80 -16.27 -0.36
N SER A 313 -2.78 -17.02 0.01
CA SER A 313 -1.55 -17.29 -0.75
C SER A 313 -1.77 -17.90 -2.15
N TYR A 314 -3.00 -18.20 -2.52
CA TYR A 314 -3.35 -18.80 -3.80
C TYR A 314 -3.40 -17.83 -5.00
N LEU A 315 -3.44 -16.50 -4.77
CA LEU A 315 -3.75 -15.54 -5.83
C LEU A 315 -2.53 -14.84 -6.44
N VAL A 316 -1.41 -14.75 -5.76
CA VAL A 316 -0.14 -14.27 -6.37
C VAL A 316 0.30 -15.23 -7.49
N CYS A 317 -0.10 -16.48 -7.40
CA CYS A 317 0.23 -17.55 -8.32
C CYS A 317 -0.60 -17.54 -9.62
N ARG A 318 -1.79 -16.95 -9.63
CA ARG A 318 -2.62 -16.89 -10.85
C ARG A 318 -2.12 -15.85 -11.86
N LEU A 319 -1.36 -14.88 -11.43
CA LEU A 319 -0.78 -13.82 -12.29
C LEU A 319 0.31 -14.31 -13.25
N LEU A 320 0.82 -15.52 -13.03
CA LEU A 320 1.85 -16.13 -13.89
C LEU A 320 1.26 -17.14 -14.89
N LEU A 321 -0.08 -17.34 -14.89
CA LEU A 321 -0.75 -18.35 -15.69
C LEU A 321 -1.46 -17.81 -16.95
N GLU A 322 -1.60 -16.48 -17.08
CA GLU A 322 -2.13 -15.78 -18.26
C GLU A 322 -1.03 -14.92 -18.91
#